data_ea9691b2ca9b5e9c75fac6822b1248ed
#
_entry.id   ea9691b2ca9b5e9c75fac6822b1248ed
#
_cell.length_a   1.000
_cell.length_b   1.000
_cell.length_c   1.000
_cell.angle_alpha   90.00
_cell.angle_beta   90.00
_cell.angle_gamma   90.00
#
_symmetry.space_group_name_H-M   'P 1'
#
loop_
_entity.id
_entity.type
_entity.pdbx_description
1 polymer ?
#
loop_
_entity_poly.entity_id
_entity_poly.type
_entity_poly.pdbx_seq_one_letter_code
_entity_poly.pdbx_strand_id
1 'polypeptide(L)'
;VYKRQVPIRDARVLVKVGDSVTTDHISPAGAFPSNGPAGQYLIGKGVNPIDFNSFGSRRGNHEVMVRGTFANVRMRNQIAPGTEGGFTTHFPSGDVTSIHEASERYLREGCHLVVLAGSQYGTGSSRDWAAKGTLLLGVRAVIAKSYERIHRSNLVGMGVLPLAFPDGEDADSLGLDGTEFFDIPVSGDLEPFSEISV
;
A
#
# COMPACT_ATOMS: atom_id res chain seq x y z
N VAL A 1 -20.48 -5.83 10.01
CA VAL A 1 -20.62 -6.90 9.02
C VAL A 1 -19.25 -7.09 8.39
N TYR A 2 -18.53 -8.13 8.81
CA TYR A 2 -17.25 -8.49 8.19
C TYR A 2 -17.54 -8.96 6.77
N LYS A 3 -17.00 -8.27 5.76
CA LYS A 3 -17.06 -8.76 4.40
C LYS A 3 -16.31 -10.10 4.36
N ARG A 4 -16.99 -11.16 3.95
CA ARG A 4 -16.32 -12.42 3.64
C ARG A 4 -15.18 -12.15 2.68
N GLN A 5 -13.97 -12.47 3.06
CA GLN A 5 -12.85 -12.40 2.13
C GLN A 5 -13.06 -13.48 1.07
N VAL A 6 -12.82 -13.10 -0.17
CA VAL A 6 -12.81 -14.03 -1.30
C VAL A 6 -11.36 -14.37 -1.62
N PRO A 7 -11.07 -15.53 -2.21
CA PRO A 7 -9.73 -15.85 -2.68
C PRO A 7 -9.17 -14.71 -3.54
N ILE A 8 -7.92 -14.34 -3.29
CA ILE A 8 -7.19 -13.36 -4.06
C ILE A 8 -6.47 -14.15 -5.16
N ARG A 9 -6.65 -13.78 -6.41
CA ARG A 9 -6.04 -14.44 -7.56
C ARG A 9 -5.33 -13.43 -8.44
N ASP A 10 -4.23 -13.89 -9.05
CA ASP A 10 -3.43 -13.11 -10.01
C ASP A 10 -3.07 -11.70 -9.49
N ALA A 11 -2.84 -11.57 -8.17
CA ALA A 11 -2.52 -10.28 -7.57
C ALA A 11 -1.10 -9.84 -7.93
N ARG A 12 -0.94 -8.56 -8.23
CA ARG A 12 0.35 -7.94 -8.55
C ARG A 12 0.93 -7.19 -7.36
N VAL A 13 2.25 -7.08 -7.33
CA VAL A 13 2.94 -6.28 -6.32
C VAL A 13 2.83 -4.79 -6.69
N LEU A 14 2.21 -4.00 -5.82
CA LEU A 14 2.17 -2.54 -5.97
C LEU A 14 3.37 -1.86 -5.32
N VAL A 15 3.81 -2.40 -4.18
CA VAL A 15 4.88 -1.83 -3.36
C VAL A 15 5.71 -2.95 -2.74
N LYS A 16 7.03 -2.88 -2.89
CA LYS A 16 8.00 -3.70 -2.16
C LYS A 16 8.92 -2.79 -1.37
N VAL A 17 8.92 -2.92 -0.04
CA VAL A 17 9.67 -2.05 0.87
C VAL A 17 10.42 -2.86 1.93
N GLY A 18 11.49 -2.29 2.44
CA GLY A 18 12.31 -2.88 3.49
C GLY A 18 11.72 -2.75 4.89
N ASP A 19 12.60 -2.83 5.87
CA ASP A 19 12.28 -2.79 7.30
C ASP A 19 11.84 -1.40 7.79
N SER A 20 11.12 -1.37 8.91
CA SER A 20 10.77 -0.17 9.66
C SER A 20 10.00 0.90 8.88
N VAL A 21 9.19 0.48 7.92
CA VAL A 21 8.26 1.37 7.21
C VAL A 21 7.16 1.81 8.15
N THR A 22 7.14 3.12 8.46
CA THR A 22 6.21 3.69 9.44
C THR A 22 4.85 4.01 8.85
N THR A 23 3.85 4.21 9.70
CA THR A 23 2.53 4.71 9.28
C THR A 23 2.60 6.08 8.60
N ASP A 24 3.64 6.90 8.87
CA ASP A 24 3.87 8.16 8.18
C ASP A 24 4.44 7.98 6.77
N HIS A 25 5.20 6.92 6.54
CA HIS A 25 5.60 6.52 5.18
C HIS A 25 4.40 6.07 4.36
N ILE A 26 3.47 5.31 4.98
CA ILE A 26 2.29 4.77 4.31
C ILE A 26 1.23 5.85 4.08
N SER A 27 0.97 6.69 5.09
CA SER A 27 -0.02 7.78 5.03
C SER A 27 0.59 9.07 5.59
N PRO A 28 1.29 9.86 4.76
CA PRO A 28 1.98 11.05 5.19
C PRO A 28 1.00 12.14 5.67
N ALA A 29 1.48 13.00 6.58
CA ALA A 29 0.72 14.13 7.11
C ALA A 29 1.22 15.48 6.59
N GLY A 30 2.39 15.51 5.96
CA GLY A 30 3.06 16.72 5.49
C GLY A 30 2.44 17.37 4.27
N ALA A 31 3.06 18.45 3.80
CA ALA A 31 2.72 19.09 2.56
C ALA A 31 2.99 18.17 1.35
N PHE A 32 2.31 18.44 0.25
CA PHE A 32 2.46 17.69 -0.99
C PHE A 32 2.64 18.64 -2.18
N PRO A 33 3.36 18.21 -3.22
CA PRO A 33 3.65 19.04 -4.36
C PRO A 33 2.43 19.23 -5.27
N SER A 34 2.38 20.36 -5.97
CA SER A 34 1.29 20.68 -6.90
C SER A 34 1.26 19.77 -8.14
N ASN A 35 2.41 19.24 -8.54
CA ASN A 35 2.55 18.32 -9.68
C ASN A 35 2.30 16.85 -9.33
N GLY A 36 2.13 16.52 -8.04
CA GLY A 36 1.78 15.17 -7.62
C GLY A 36 0.28 14.87 -7.74
N PRO A 37 -0.13 13.60 -7.61
CA PRO A 37 -1.53 13.19 -7.80
C PRO A 37 -2.54 13.95 -6.94
N ALA A 38 -2.22 14.21 -5.67
CA ALA A 38 -3.10 14.97 -4.77
C ALA A 38 -3.20 16.45 -5.16
N GLY A 39 -2.07 17.07 -5.59
CA GLY A 39 -2.05 18.44 -6.05
C GLY A 39 -2.85 18.63 -7.33
N GLN A 40 -2.65 17.75 -8.30
CA GLN A 40 -3.39 17.80 -9.59
C GLN A 40 -4.89 17.59 -9.37
N TYR A 41 -5.28 16.70 -8.44
CA TYR A 41 -6.68 16.54 -8.07
C TYR A 41 -7.28 17.85 -7.53
N LEU A 42 -6.58 18.55 -6.63
CA LEU A 42 -7.06 19.80 -6.05
C LEU A 42 -7.11 20.94 -7.09
N ILE A 43 -6.12 21.03 -7.97
CA ILE A 43 -6.15 22.00 -9.11
C ILE A 43 -7.38 21.75 -9.98
N GLY A 44 -7.64 20.48 -10.32
CA GLY A 44 -8.84 20.10 -11.07
C GLY A 44 -10.17 20.42 -10.36
N LYS A 45 -10.13 20.64 -9.03
CA LYS A 45 -11.28 21.13 -8.24
C LYS A 45 -11.28 22.66 -8.03
N GLY A 46 -10.39 23.39 -8.67
CA GLY A 46 -10.30 24.85 -8.58
C GLY A 46 -9.60 25.37 -7.31
N VAL A 47 -8.86 24.52 -6.59
CA VAL A 47 -8.09 24.95 -5.41
C VAL A 47 -6.72 25.46 -5.84
N ASN A 48 -6.37 26.66 -5.43
CA ASN A 48 -5.05 27.22 -5.72
C ASN A 48 -3.95 26.49 -4.94
N PRO A 49 -2.73 26.32 -5.49
CA PRO A 49 -1.63 25.66 -4.81
C PRO A 49 -1.29 26.23 -3.44
N ILE A 50 -1.44 27.55 -3.25
CA ILE A 50 -1.20 28.21 -1.95
C ILE A 50 -2.19 27.75 -0.85
N ASP A 51 -3.36 27.26 -1.26
CA ASP A 51 -4.45 26.80 -0.37
C ASP A 51 -4.45 25.28 -0.16
N PHE A 52 -3.46 24.55 -0.69
CA PHE A 52 -3.41 23.08 -0.58
C PHE A 52 -3.32 22.62 0.85
N ASN A 53 -2.55 23.34 1.67
CA ASN A 53 -2.25 22.94 3.03
C ASN A 53 -1.47 21.59 3.06
N SER A 54 -1.86 20.64 3.89
CA SER A 54 -1.16 19.37 4.08
C SER A 54 -2.12 18.19 4.03
N PHE A 55 -1.60 16.96 3.87
CA PHE A 55 -2.38 15.73 4.00
C PHE A 55 -3.10 15.67 5.36
N GLY A 56 -2.42 16.05 6.45
CA GLY A 56 -3.00 16.06 7.78
C GLY A 56 -4.23 16.97 7.90
N SER A 57 -4.17 18.15 7.29
CA SER A 57 -5.30 19.08 7.25
C SER A 57 -6.43 18.62 6.33
N ARG A 58 -6.10 17.82 5.32
CA ARG A 58 -7.03 17.28 4.32
C ARG A 58 -7.54 15.87 4.64
N ARG A 59 -7.25 15.33 5.83
CA ARG A 59 -7.59 13.95 6.21
C ARG A 59 -9.07 13.58 6.10
N GLY A 60 -9.97 14.56 6.06
CA GLY A 60 -11.39 14.35 5.79
C GLY A 60 -11.73 14.18 4.29
N ASN A 61 -10.79 14.48 3.40
CA ASN A 61 -10.95 14.29 1.96
C ASN A 61 -10.23 13.01 1.53
N HIS A 62 -11.00 11.93 1.34
CA HIS A 62 -10.43 10.63 0.98
C HIS A 62 -9.73 10.63 -0.38
N GLU A 63 -10.15 11.46 -1.30
CA GLU A 63 -9.53 11.60 -2.64
C GLU A 63 -8.11 12.16 -2.55
N VAL A 64 -7.89 13.14 -1.67
CA VAL A 64 -6.55 13.65 -1.39
C VAL A 64 -5.72 12.58 -0.67
N MET A 65 -6.30 11.93 0.33
CA MET A 65 -5.57 10.97 1.17
C MET A 65 -5.14 9.71 0.41
N VAL A 66 -5.98 9.15 -0.46
CA VAL A 66 -5.60 7.97 -1.26
C VAL A 66 -4.47 8.31 -2.23
N ARG A 67 -4.46 9.50 -2.79
CA ARG A 67 -3.39 9.99 -3.67
C ARG A 67 -2.08 10.24 -2.94
N GLY A 68 -2.12 10.38 -1.64
CA GLY A 68 -0.96 10.47 -0.75
C GLY A 68 -0.51 9.14 -0.15
N THR A 69 -1.26 8.06 -0.34
CA THR A 69 -0.89 6.77 0.23
C THR A 69 0.39 6.26 -0.43
N PHE A 70 1.37 5.89 0.41
CA PHE A 70 2.75 5.57 0.03
C PHE A 70 3.52 6.71 -0.68
N ALA A 71 3.05 7.97 -0.60
CA ALA A 71 3.69 9.10 -1.26
C ALA A 71 4.61 9.93 -0.35
N ASN A 72 5.07 9.39 0.77
CA ASN A 72 6.06 10.05 1.60
C ASN A 72 7.36 10.23 0.80
N VAL A 73 7.95 11.44 0.86
CA VAL A 73 9.16 11.79 0.11
C VAL A 73 10.37 10.91 0.41
N ARG A 74 10.38 10.22 1.54
CA ARG A 74 11.44 9.28 1.94
C ARG A 74 11.13 7.83 1.57
N MET A 75 9.99 7.56 0.95
CA MET A 75 9.64 6.21 0.53
C MET A 75 10.59 5.75 -0.56
N ARG A 76 11.06 4.51 -0.43
CA ARG A 76 11.86 3.84 -1.46
C ARG A 76 11.17 2.53 -1.80
N ASN A 77 10.51 2.53 -2.93
CA ASN A 77 9.88 1.34 -3.46
C ASN A 77 10.90 0.56 -4.32
N GLN A 78 11.25 -0.64 -3.88
CA GLN A 78 12.30 -1.44 -4.51
C GLN A 78 11.95 -1.87 -5.95
N ILE A 79 10.66 -1.91 -6.30
CA ILE A 79 10.22 -2.20 -7.68
C ILE A 79 10.25 -0.98 -8.60
N ALA A 80 10.67 0.18 -8.09
CA ALA A 80 10.96 1.39 -8.87
C ALA A 80 12.36 1.93 -8.51
N PRO A 81 13.43 1.18 -8.80
CA PRO A 81 14.77 1.53 -8.37
C PRO A 81 15.20 2.90 -8.89
N GLY A 82 15.95 3.64 -8.06
CA GLY A 82 16.41 4.99 -8.40
C GLY A 82 15.38 6.09 -8.18
N THR A 83 14.17 5.77 -7.71
CA THR A 83 13.16 6.76 -7.35
C THR A 83 13.04 6.94 -5.83
N GLU A 84 12.63 8.13 -5.39
CA GLU A 84 12.20 8.43 -4.03
C GLU A 84 10.79 9.02 -4.05
N GLY A 85 9.99 8.73 -3.03
CA GLY A 85 8.61 9.17 -2.97
C GLY A 85 7.62 8.09 -3.45
N GLY A 86 6.44 8.52 -3.84
CA GLY A 86 5.32 7.65 -4.18
C GLY A 86 5.35 7.09 -5.60
N PHE A 87 6.43 6.42 -5.99
CA PHE A 87 6.57 5.83 -7.32
C PHE A 87 6.58 4.30 -7.27
N THR A 88 6.15 3.69 -8.35
CA THR A 88 6.18 2.26 -8.58
C THR A 88 6.36 1.96 -10.06
N THR A 89 6.71 0.73 -10.39
CA THR A 89 6.67 0.23 -11.77
C THR A 89 5.36 -0.51 -12.00
N HIS A 90 4.64 -0.14 -13.04
CA HIS A 90 3.43 -0.84 -13.46
C HIS A 90 3.79 -2.01 -14.38
N PHE A 91 3.39 -3.21 -14.03
CA PHE A 91 3.57 -4.41 -14.88
C PHE A 91 2.23 -4.81 -15.53
N PRO A 92 2.21 -5.19 -16.80
CA PRO A 92 3.36 -5.58 -17.66
C PRO A 92 3.98 -4.41 -18.45
N SER A 93 3.48 -3.16 -18.35
CA SER A 93 3.98 -2.08 -19.23
C SER A 93 5.44 -1.69 -18.96
N GLY A 94 5.94 -1.90 -17.74
CA GLY A 94 7.28 -1.47 -17.32
C GLY A 94 7.39 0.03 -17.03
N ASP A 95 6.29 0.79 -17.08
CA ASP A 95 6.28 2.22 -16.83
C ASP A 95 6.49 2.53 -15.35
N VAL A 96 7.44 3.43 -15.07
CA VAL A 96 7.58 4.03 -13.74
C VAL A 96 6.59 5.19 -13.63
N THR A 97 5.66 5.08 -12.69
CA THR A 97 4.60 6.07 -12.47
C THR A 97 4.28 6.25 -10.99
N SER A 98 3.37 7.16 -10.64
CA SER A 98 2.94 7.28 -9.25
C SER A 98 2.20 6.02 -8.79
N ILE A 99 2.36 5.65 -7.51
CA ILE A 99 1.65 4.51 -6.91
C ILE A 99 0.14 4.63 -7.10
N HIS A 100 -0.41 5.84 -6.97
CA HIS A 100 -1.83 6.08 -7.21
C HIS A 100 -2.23 5.80 -8.65
N GLU A 101 -1.46 6.27 -9.63
CA GLU A 101 -1.78 6.08 -11.05
C GLU A 101 -1.65 4.60 -11.46
N ALA A 102 -0.60 3.91 -10.99
CA ALA A 102 -0.48 2.46 -11.20
C ALA A 102 -1.67 1.71 -10.60
N SER A 103 -2.05 2.05 -9.37
CA SER A 103 -3.22 1.49 -8.69
C SER A 103 -4.51 1.68 -9.51
N GLU A 104 -4.75 2.87 -10.05
CA GLU A 104 -5.90 3.16 -10.92
C GLU A 104 -5.90 2.31 -12.21
N ARG A 105 -4.71 2.04 -12.79
CA ARG A 105 -4.57 1.17 -13.96
C ARG A 105 -4.95 -0.27 -13.59
N TYR A 106 -4.36 -0.83 -12.54
CA TYR A 106 -4.65 -2.17 -12.05
C TYR A 106 -6.13 -2.36 -11.66
N LEU A 107 -6.75 -1.37 -11.00
CA LEU A 107 -8.16 -1.42 -10.65
C LEU A 107 -9.07 -1.49 -11.88
N ARG A 108 -8.74 -0.75 -12.95
CA ARG A 108 -9.48 -0.82 -14.23
C ARG A 108 -9.31 -2.16 -14.94
N GLU A 109 -8.17 -2.81 -14.75
CA GLU A 109 -7.87 -4.14 -15.27
C GLU A 109 -8.51 -5.26 -14.42
N GLY A 110 -9.11 -4.90 -13.26
CA GLY A 110 -9.68 -5.86 -12.32
C GLY A 110 -8.64 -6.64 -11.52
N CYS A 111 -7.38 -6.17 -11.52
CA CYS A 111 -6.27 -6.82 -10.86
C CYS A 111 -6.24 -6.51 -9.37
N HIS A 112 -6.08 -7.53 -8.53
CA HIS A 112 -5.81 -7.36 -7.12
C HIS A 112 -4.35 -6.99 -6.87
N LEU A 113 -4.09 -6.33 -5.73
CA LEU A 113 -2.76 -5.84 -5.40
C LEU A 113 -2.30 -6.37 -4.04
N VAL A 114 -0.99 -6.55 -3.93
CA VAL A 114 -0.30 -6.91 -2.68
C VAL A 114 0.84 -5.93 -2.40
N VAL A 115 1.21 -5.86 -1.12
CA VAL A 115 2.40 -5.15 -0.65
C VAL A 115 3.35 -6.15 0.00
N LEU A 116 4.62 -6.11 -0.38
CA LEU A 116 5.70 -6.84 0.28
C LEU A 116 6.47 -5.89 1.20
N ALA A 117 6.72 -6.30 2.43
CA ALA A 117 7.36 -5.46 3.42
C ALA A 117 8.32 -6.25 4.33
N GLY A 118 9.26 -5.53 4.92
CA GLY A 118 10.20 -6.08 5.88
C GLY A 118 9.66 -6.14 7.31
N SER A 119 10.56 -6.04 8.28
CA SER A 119 10.25 -6.10 9.71
C SER A 119 9.60 -4.80 10.21
N GLN A 120 8.78 -4.92 11.26
CA GLN A 120 8.14 -3.81 11.95
C GLN A 120 7.29 -2.90 11.04
N TYR A 121 6.61 -3.50 10.05
CA TYR A 121 5.74 -2.75 9.13
C TYR A 121 4.61 -2.04 9.87
N GLY A 122 4.45 -0.74 9.60
CA GLY A 122 3.41 0.09 10.18
C GLY A 122 3.73 0.64 11.58
N THR A 123 5.00 0.63 12.00
CA THR A 123 5.43 1.25 13.25
C THR A 123 5.16 2.76 13.27
N GLY A 124 5.13 3.36 14.46
CA GLY A 124 4.90 4.79 14.65
C GLY A 124 3.49 5.13 15.16
N SER A 125 2.94 6.26 14.71
CA SER A 125 1.62 6.74 15.18
C SER A 125 0.50 5.81 14.73
N SER A 126 -0.47 5.56 15.62
CA SER A 126 -1.67 4.81 15.26
C SER A 126 -2.53 5.61 14.28
N ARG A 127 -2.56 5.18 13.03
CA ARG A 127 -3.33 5.81 11.94
C ARG A 127 -4.09 4.77 11.17
N ASP A 128 -5.40 4.82 11.23
CA ASP A 128 -6.30 3.99 10.42
C ASP A 128 -6.17 4.31 8.92
N TRP A 129 -5.84 5.55 8.56
CA TRP A 129 -5.58 5.95 7.18
C TRP A 129 -4.46 5.15 6.51
N ALA A 130 -3.46 4.69 7.24
CA ALA A 130 -2.42 3.83 6.69
C ALA A 130 -2.99 2.51 6.17
N ALA A 131 -3.99 1.95 6.84
CA ALA A 131 -4.69 0.75 6.38
C ALA A 131 -5.81 1.08 5.38
N LYS A 132 -6.57 2.15 5.61
CA LYS A 132 -7.66 2.58 4.73
C LYS A 132 -7.15 3.00 3.35
N GLY A 133 -6.08 3.80 3.29
CA GLY A 133 -5.46 4.20 2.02
C GLY A 133 -4.94 2.99 1.24
N THR A 134 -4.31 2.05 1.93
CA THR A 134 -3.85 0.78 1.36
C THR A 134 -5.01 0.02 0.70
N LEU A 135 -6.15 -0.14 1.40
CA LEU A 135 -7.35 -0.75 0.81
C LEU A 135 -7.88 0.02 -0.41
N LEU A 136 -7.93 1.36 -0.32
CA LEU A 136 -8.47 2.20 -1.39
C LEU A 136 -7.62 2.16 -2.67
N LEU A 137 -6.32 1.89 -2.55
CA LEU A 137 -5.44 1.60 -3.68
C LEU A 137 -5.69 0.21 -4.31
N GLY A 138 -6.60 -0.60 -3.79
CA GLY A 138 -6.88 -1.94 -4.31
C GLY A 138 -6.03 -3.05 -3.69
N VAL A 139 -5.20 -2.75 -2.71
CA VAL A 139 -4.39 -3.75 -2.01
C VAL A 139 -5.31 -4.66 -1.18
N ARG A 140 -5.17 -5.96 -1.35
CA ARG A 140 -5.95 -6.99 -0.65
C ARG A 140 -5.17 -7.72 0.42
N ALA A 141 -3.86 -7.81 0.26
CA ALA A 141 -2.99 -8.41 1.25
C ALA A 141 -1.69 -7.62 1.40
N VAL A 142 -1.13 -7.67 2.59
CA VAL A 142 0.24 -7.25 2.88
C VAL A 142 0.97 -8.47 3.38
N ILE A 143 2.17 -8.75 2.87
CA ILE A 143 3.03 -9.83 3.30
C ILE A 143 4.30 -9.21 3.86
N ALA A 144 4.56 -9.38 5.14
CA ALA A 144 5.68 -8.72 5.84
C ALA A 144 6.42 -9.69 6.75
N LYS A 145 7.68 -9.39 7.09
CA LYS A 145 8.41 -10.18 8.10
C LYS A 145 7.78 -10.05 9.47
N SER A 146 7.36 -8.84 9.84
CA SER A 146 6.62 -8.60 11.08
C SER A 146 5.86 -7.27 11.02
N TYR A 147 4.89 -7.13 11.90
CA TYR A 147 4.01 -5.96 11.96
C TYR A 147 4.09 -5.25 13.30
N GLU A 148 3.87 -3.94 13.29
CA GLU A 148 3.40 -3.26 14.48
C GLU A 148 1.96 -3.70 14.76
N ARG A 149 1.68 -4.00 16.03
CA ARG A 149 0.43 -4.63 16.49
C ARG A 149 -0.83 -3.85 16.11
N ILE A 150 -0.82 -2.53 16.31
CA ILE A 150 -1.99 -1.68 16.06
C ILE A 150 -2.25 -1.60 14.55
N HIS A 151 -1.17 -1.44 13.76
CA HIS A 151 -1.31 -1.37 12.30
C HIS A 151 -1.85 -2.68 11.72
N ARG A 152 -1.36 -3.83 12.22
CA ARG A 152 -1.91 -5.15 11.83
C ARG A 152 -3.40 -5.24 12.12
N SER A 153 -3.84 -4.78 13.30
CA SER A 153 -5.26 -4.74 13.66
C SER A 153 -6.07 -3.81 12.75
N ASN A 154 -5.51 -2.67 12.37
CA ASN A 154 -6.13 -1.73 11.44
C ASN A 154 -6.27 -2.32 10.04
N LEU A 155 -5.26 -3.05 9.53
CA LEU A 155 -5.35 -3.76 8.26
C LEU A 155 -6.53 -4.74 8.25
N VAL A 156 -6.62 -5.60 9.28
CA VAL A 156 -7.75 -6.53 9.45
C VAL A 156 -9.09 -5.78 9.51
N GLY A 157 -9.15 -4.73 10.31
CA GLY A 157 -10.37 -3.91 10.46
C GLY A 157 -10.83 -3.26 9.16
N MET A 158 -9.91 -2.92 8.27
CA MET A 158 -10.20 -2.36 6.94
C MET A 158 -10.44 -3.44 5.86
N GLY A 159 -10.17 -4.71 6.15
CA GLY A 159 -10.36 -5.82 5.21
C GLY A 159 -9.15 -6.06 4.30
N VAL A 160 -7.96 -5.65 4.73
CA VAL A 160 -6.69 -6.04 4.13
C VAL A 160 -6.08 -7.19 4.92
N LEU A 161 -5.73 -8.28 4.25
CA LEU A 161 -5.19 -9.49 4.88
C LEU A 161 -3.71 -9.29 5.25
N PRO A 162 -3.32 -9.31 6.54
CA PRO A 162 -1.93 -9.27 6.94
C PRO A 162 -1.37 -10.71 7.04
N LEU A 163 -0.40 -11.03 6.20
CA LEU A 163 0.34 -12.29 6.19
C LEU A 163 1.78 -12.07 6.65
N ALA A 164 2.35 -13.03 7.33
CA ALA A 164 3.76 -13.02 7.71
C ALA A 164 4.53 -14.03 6.88
N PHE A 165 5.76 -13.68 6.49
CA PHE A 165 6.70 -14.65 5.97
C PHE A 165 7.04 -15.67 7.06
N PRO A 166 7.38 -16.93 6.69
CA PRO A 166 7.95 -17.87 7.62
C PRO A 166 9.20 -17.33 8.33
N ASP A 167 9.51 -17.87 9.49
CA ASP A 167 10.68 -17.45 10.26
C ASP A 167 11.97 -17.62 9.43
N GLY A 168 12.74 -16.54 9.34
CA GLY A 168 13.99 -16.51 8.59
C GLY A 168 13.84 -16.19 7.10
N GLU A 169 12.63 -16.08 6.59
CA GLU A 169 12.35 -15.73 5.19
C GLU A 169 11.87 -14.29 5.03
N ASP A 170 12.05 -13.77 3.84
CA ASP A 170 11.55 -12.49 3.37
C ASP A 170 11.46 -12.45 1.84
N ALA A 171 10.99 -11.34 1.30
CA ALA A 171 10.87 -11.18 -0.14
C ALA A 171 12.21 -11.32 -0.88
N ASP A 172 13.32 -10.91 -0.27
CA ASP A 172 14.64 -10.97 -0.89
C ASP A 172 15.20 -12.40 -0.83
N SER A 173 15.06 -13.11 0.30
CA SER A 173 15.51 -14.50 0.44
C SER A 173 14.75 -15.47 -0.48
N LEU A 174 13.49 -15.14 -0.77
CA LEU A 174 12.64 -15.88 -1.72
C LEU A 174 12.84 -15.45 -3.18
N GLY A 175 13.70 -14.45 -3.43
CA GLY A 175 13.98 -13.95 -4.76
C GLY A 175 12.83 -13.21 -5.43
N LEU A 176 11.86 -12.70 -4.64
CA LEU A 176 10.72 -11.95 -5.15
C LEU A 176 11.17 -10.55 -5.59
N ASP A 177 11.06 -10.25 -6.86
CA ASP A 177 11.48 -8.96 -7.43
C ASP A 177 10.32 -7.98 -7.67
N GLY A 178 9.07 -8.43 -7.52
CA GLY A 178 7.85 -7.64 -7.68
C GLY A 178 7.15 -7.86 -9.01
N THR A 179 7.65 -8.77 -9.85
CA THR A 179 7.01 -9.14 -11.13
C THR A 179 6.04 -10.31 -11.00
N GLU A 180 6.04 -10.97 -9.86
CA GLU A 180 5.28 -12.18 -9.58
C GLU A 180 3.76 -11.92 -9.53
N PHE A 181 3.04 -13.01 -9.70
CA PHE A 181 1.62 -13.10 -9.37
C PHE A 181 1.42 -13.85 -8.05
N PHE A 182 0.45 -13.40 -7.28
CA PHE A 182 0.12 -13.99 -6.00
C PHE A 182 -1.30 -14.56 -6.00
N ASP A 183 -1.40 -15.85 -5.72
CA ASP A 183 -2.65 -16.54 -5.45
C ASP A 183 -2.76 -16.85 -3.96
N ILE A 184 -3.72 -16.24 -3.29
CA ILE A 184 -3.92 -16.40 -1.86
C ILE A 184 -5.30 -17.06 -1.64
N PRO A 185 -5.32 -18.38 -1.34
CA PRO A 185 -6.56 -19.15 -1.20
C PRO A 185 -7.20 -18.87 0.16
N VAL A 186 -7.83 -17.72 0.32
CA VAL A 186 -8.56 -17.37 1.55
C VAL A 186 -9.85 -18.18 1.61
N SER A 187 -9.98 -19.09 2.58
CA SER A 187 -11.23 -19.76 2.90
C SER A 187 -11.91 -19.11 4.11
N GLY A 188 -13.23 -19.26 4.23
CA GLY A 188 -13.98 -18.76 5.38
C GLY A 188 -13.63 -19.42 6.72
N ASP A 189 -12.78 -20.45 6.70
CA ASP A 189 -12.40 -21.27 7.83
C ASP A 189 -10.94 -21.05 8.27
N LEU A 190 -10.33 -19.94 7.84
CA LEU A 190 -8.98 -19.57 8.27
C LEU A 190 -8.97 -19.26 9.77
N GLU A 191 -8.26 -20.10 10.52
CA GLU A 191 -8.01 -19.85 11.93
C GLU A 191 -6.84 -18.88 12.15
N PRO A 192 -6.83 -18.10 13.24
CA PRO A 192 -5.68 -17.30 13.61
C PRO A 192 -4.42 -18.15 13.72
N PHE A 193 -3.31 -17.68 13.18
CA PHE A 193 -2.01 -18.34 13.16
C PHE A 193 -1.92 -19.61 12.29
N SER A 194 -2.91 -19.87 11.43
CA SER A 194 -2.76 -20.93 10.43
C SER A 194 -1.77 -20.52 9.33
N GLU A 195 -1.06 -21.50 8.82
CA GLU A 195 -0.22 -21.32 7.64
C GLU A 195 -1.08 -21.39 6.37
N ILE A 196 -0.72 -20.58 5.38
CA ILE A 196 -1.38 -20.53 4.10
C ILE A 196 -0.34 -20.53 2.98
N SER A 197 -0.52 -21.39 2.00
CA SER A 197 0.33 -21.40 0.80
C SER A 197 -0.06 -20.25 -0.12
N VAL A 198 0.93 -19.48 -0.55
CA VAL A 198 0.77 -18.30 -1.41
C VAL A 198 1.63 -18.46 -2.64
#